data_3e9e7766d244d6f6e5b88af0f39b8153
#
_entry.id   3e9e7766d244d6f6e5b88af0f39b8153
#
_cell.length_a   1.000
_cell.length_b   1.000
_cell.length_c   1.000
_cell.angle_alpha   90.00
_cell.angle_beta   90.00
_cell.angle_gamma   90.00
#
_symmetry.space_group_name_H-M   'P 1'
#
loop_
_entity.id
_entity.type
_entity.pdbx_description
1 polymer ?
#
loop_
_entity_poly.entity_id
_entity_poly.type
_entity_poly.pdbx_seq_one_letter_code
_entity_poly.pdbx_strand_id
1 'polypeptide(L)'
;MISPNVENLARQSLGSSNDAIYQMVARMLAQTPSSNDLLIDIGCGNGKLKPFISDYINRYIGLDAVRYPDFPEKTEFIPLDLNTGTIPLSDAFADIICAVEVIEHLENPRAFIRETVRLTKPGGLVIVTTPNQLSLLSKLTLILKNEFNAFQEAPGLYPAHITALLEIDLVRIFTESGLTNIKIDYSNCGRLPFTPWHWPKNLGFRGQAFSDNILCLGQKPHN
;
A
#
# COMPACT_ATOMS: atom_id res chain seq x y z
N MET A 1 -11.01 -21.32 -0.43
CA MET A 1 -9.76 -21.75 -1.11
C MET A 1 -9.36 -20.64 -2.05
N ILE A 2 -8.08 -20.25 -2.02
CA ILE A 2 -7.53 -19.23 -2.92
C ILE A 2 -7.49 -19.83 -4.34
N SER A 3 -7.92 -19.06 -5.34
CA SER A 3 -7.92 -19.54 -6.71
C SER A 3 -6.49 -19.60 -7.26
N PRO A 4 -6.16 -20.60 -8.15
CA PRO A 4 -4.83 -20.68 -8.75
C PRO A 4 -4.42 -19.42 -9.53
N ASN A 5 -5.38 -18.68 -10.08
CA ASN A 5 -5.13 -17.44 -10.80
C ASN A 5 -4.65 -16.34 -9.86
N VAL A 6 -5.31 -16.18 -8.70
CA VAL A 6 -4.92 -15.19 -7.66
C VAL A 6 -3.54 -15.52 -7.10
N GLU A 7 -3.26 -16.81 -6.85
CA GLU A 7 -1.94 -17.24 -6.39
C GLU A 7 -0.84 -16.93 -7.41
N ASN A 8 -1.09 -17.14 -8.70
CA ASN A 8 -0.15 -16.81 -9.77
C ASN A 8 0.11 -15.30 -9.88
N LEU A 9 -0.95 -14.47 -9.81
CA LEU A 9 -0.81 -13.01 -9.83
C LEU A 9 -0.03 -12.51 -8.61
N ALA A 10 -0.32 -13.03 -7.41
CA ALA A 10 0.42 -12.69 -6.20
C ALA A 10 1.92 -13.06 -6.34
N ARG A 11 2.25 -14.22 -6.90
CA ARG A 11 3.64 -14.62 -7.15
C ARG A 11 4.35 -13.73 -8.16
N GLN A 12 3.65 -13.20 -9.17
CA GLN A 12 4.21 -12.26 -10.15
C GLN A 12 4.60 -10.91 -9.52
N SER A 13 3.95 -10.49 -8.45
CA SER A 13 4.29 -9.27 -7.70
C SER A 13 5.57 -9.38 -6.86
N LEU A 14 6.22 -10.58 -6.83
CA LEU A 14 7.45 -10.90 -6.08
C LEU A 14 7.33 -10.74 -4.55
N GLY A 15 6.17 -10.36 -4.02
CA GLY A 15 5.89 -10.24 -2.59
C GLY A 15 6.76 -9.23 -1.83
N SER A 16 7.37 -8.27 -2.52
CA SER A 16 8.17 -7.23 -1.87
C SER A 16 8.20 -5.93 -2.67
N SER A 17 8.26 -4.83 -1.96
CA SER A 17 8.36 -3.48 -2.53
C SER A 17 9.73 -2.86 -2.26
N ASN A 18 9.96 -1.64 -2.77
CA ASN A 18 11.17 -0.88 -2.54
C ASN A 18 11.25 -0.39 -1.07
N ASP A 19 12.43 -0.45 -0.45
CA ASP A 19 12.65 0.00 0.93
C ASP A 19 12.18 1.44 1.19
N ALA A 20 12.26 2.32 0.18
CA ALA A 20 11.78 3.70 0.30
C ALA A 20 10.27 3.80 0.58
N ILE A 21 9.47 2.79 0.17
CA ILE A 21 8.04 2.71 0.46
C ILE A 21 7.84 2.31 1.93
N TYR A 22 8.54 1.30 2.41
CA TYR A 22 8.49 0.89 3.82
C TYR A 22 8.97 1.99 4.77
N GLN A 23 10.04 2.72 4.38
CA GLN A 23 10.50 3.91 5.11
C GLN A 23 9.45 5.03 5.12
N MET A 24 8.66 5.19 4.07
CA MET A 24 7.55 6.16 4.01
C MET A 24 6.45 5.78 5.02
N VAL A 25 6.08 4.50 5.11
CA VAL A 25 5.12 4.00 6.12
C VAL A 25 5.65 4.23 7.53
N ALA A 26 6.91 3.83 7.81
CA ALA A 26 7.53 4.02 9.12
C ALA A 26 7.57 5.50 9.54
N ARG A 27 7.94 6.40 8.62
CA ARG A 27 7.93 7.85 8.85
C ARG A 27 6.54 8.39 9.17
N MET A 28 5.51 7.89 8.51
CA MET A 28 4.13 8.29 8.75
C MET A 28 3.65 7.83 10.13
N LEU A 29 3.97 6.60 10.53
CA LEU A 29 3.68 6.08 11.88
C LEU A 29 4.38 6.90 12.97
N ALA A 30 5.66 7.25 12.77
CA ALA A 30 6.42 8.08 13.71
C ALA A 30 5.79 9.46 13.96
N GLN A 31 5.08 10.00 12.96
CA GLN A 31 4.44 11.33 13.01
C GLN A 31 2.97 11.28 13.45
N THR A 32 2.41 10.11 13.66
CA THR A 32 1.00 9.94 13.99
C THR A 32 0.87 9.10 15.26
N PRO A 33 0.90 9.74 16.46
CA PRO A 33 0.73 9.03 17.71
C PRO A 33 -0.65 8.36 17.75
N SER A 34 -0.66 7.07 18.01
CA SER A 34 -1.88 6.29 18.25
C SER A 34 -1.56 5.17 19.24
N SER A 35 -2.56 4.50 19.80
CA SER A 35 -2.36 3.25 20.51
C SER A 35 -2.00 2.18 19.47
N ASN A 36 -0.73 1.87 19.32
CA ASN A 36 -0.21 1.05 18.22
C ASN A 36 0.02 -0.39 18.68
N ASP A 37 -0.98 -1.04 19.25
CA ASP A 37 -0.81 -2.41 19.72
C ASP A 37 -0.75 -3.42 18.60
N LEU A 38 -1.74 -3.41 17.69
CA LEU A 38 -1.88 -4.41 16.64
C LEU A 38 -1.92 -3.75 15.26
N LEU A 39 -0.97 -4.12 14.40
CA LEU A 39 -1.02 -3.81 12.98
C LEU A 39 -1.32 -5.07 12.16
N ILE A 40 -2.27 -4.92 11.24
CA ILE A 40 -2.52 -5.89 10.16
C ILE A 40 -1.91 -5.34 8.87
N ASP A 41 -1.05 -6.15 8.25
CA ASP A 41 -0.46 -5.89 6.93
C ASP A 41 -1.19 -6.73 5.88
N ILE A 42 -2.01 -6.08 5.08
CA ILE A 42 -2.80 -6.71 4.02
C ILE A 42 -1.99 -6.70 2.73
N GLY A 43 -1.82 -7.87 2.10
CA GLY A 43 -0.88 -8.05 1.01
C GLY A 43 0.57 -8.01 1.51
N CYS A 44 0.83 -8.68 2.63
CA CYS A 44 2.09 -8.59 3.37
C CYS A 44 3.31 -9.15 2.63
N GLY A 45 3.10 -9.89 1.55
CA GLY A 45 4.17 -10.53 0.81
C GLY A 45 5.10 -11.37 1.69
N ASN A 46 6.39 -11.10 1.59
CA ASN A 46 7.41 -11.75 2.41
C ASN A 46 7.60 -11.12 3.82
N GLY A 47 6.71 -10.20 4.24
CA GLY A 47 6.76 -9.56 5.56
C GLY A 47 7.83 -8.48 5.71
N LYS A 48 8.35 -7.96 4.61
CA LYS A 48 9.47 -7.00 4.61
C LYS A 48 9.11 -5.64 5.23
N LEU A 49 7.84 -5.28 5.35
CA LEU A 49 7.40 -4.09 6.09
C LEU A 49 7.75 -4.18 7.59
N LYS A 50 7.60 -5.37 8.20
CA LYS A 50 7.70 -5.57 9.65
C LYS A 50 8.97 -4.98 10.28
N PRO A 51 10.20 -5.23 9.80
CA PRO A 51 11.41 -4.67 10.40
C PRO A 51 11.49 -3.14 10.35
N PHE A 52 10.81 -2.47 9.41
CA PHE A 52 10.81 -1.01 9.33
C PHE A 52 9.88 -0.33 10.34
N ILE A 53 8.89 -1.07 10.85
CA ILE A 53 7.84 -0.53 11.72
C ILE A 53 7.83 -1.14 13.12
N SER A 54 8.75 -2.07 13.44
CA SER A 54 8.80 -2.79 14.72
C SER A 54 8.88 -1.88 15.95
N ASP A 55 9.46 -0.69 15.83
CA ASP A 55 9.56 0.28 16.93
C ASP A 55 8.22 1.01 17.21
N TYR A 56 7.24 0.87 16.32
CA TYR A 56 5.95 1.59 16.38
C TYR A 56 4.77 0.69 16.70
N ILE A 57 4.96 -0.63 16.79
CA ILE A 57 3.89 -1.61 17.01
C ILE A 57 4.33 -2.72 17.97
N ASN A 58 3.38 -3.29 18.72
CA ASN A 58 3.66 -4.43 19.60
C ASN A 58 3.40 -5.77 18.90
N ARG A 59 2.38 -5.85 18.06
CA ARG A 59 1.95 -7.07 17.36
C ARG A 59 1.72 -6.80 15.88
N TYR A 60 2.14 -7.76 15.06
CA TYR A 60 2.00 -7.73 13.61
C TYR A 60 1.33 -9.02 13.11
N ILE A 61 0.34 -8.89 12.25
CA ILE A 61 -0.32 -10.00 11.54
C ILE A 61 -0.23 -9.73 10.04
N GLY A 62 0.31 -10.67 9.27
CA GLY A 62 0.34 -10.59 7.82
C GLY A 62 -0.84 -11.32 7.18
N LEU A 63 -1.47 -10.73 6.18
CA LEU A 63 -2.51 -11.32 5.34
C LEU A 63 -2.05 -11.31 3.88
N ASP A 64 -2.08 -12.45 3.20
CA ASP A 64 -1.75 -12.55 1.77
C ASP A 64 -2.36 -13.82 1.16
N ALA A 65 -2.48 -13.86 -0.16
CA ALA A 65 -2.88 -15.06 -0.88
C ALA A 65 -1.80 -16.15 -0.83
N VAL A 66 -0.52 -15.76 -0.71
CA VAL A 66 0.64 -16.66 -0.71
C VAL A 66 1.48 -16.42 0.53
N ARG A 67 1.81 -17.49 1.25
CA ARG A 67 2.88 -17.43 2.23
C ARG A 67 4.22 -17.63 1.53
N TYR A 68 4.98 -16.56 1.40
CA TYR A 68 6.31 -16.62 0.78
C TYR A 68 7.33 -17.35 1.68
N PRO A 69 8.34 -18.03 1.09
CA PRO A 69 9.34 -18.76 1.87
C PRO A 69 10.11 -17.90 2.88
N ASP A 70 10.34 -16.63 2.52
CA ASP A 70 11.07 -15.67 3.37
C ASP A 70 10.18 -14.96 4.41
N PHE A 71 8.88 -15.28 4.47
CA PHE A 71 8.00 -14.72 5.50
C PHE A 71 8.42 -15.22 6.88
N PRO A 72 8.62 -14.34 7.89
CA PRO A 72 9.18 -14.72 9.18
C PRO A 72 8.36 -15.83 9.87
N GLU A 73 8.99 -16.94 10.19
CA GLU A 73 8.34 -18.16 10.72
C GLU A 73 7.48 -17.93 11.96
N LYS A 74 7.97 -17.07 12.89
CA LYS A 74 7.29 -16.77 14.16
C LYS A 74 6.24 -15.66 14.04
N THR A 75 5.94 -15.21 12.83
CA THR A 75 4.96 -14.14 12.60
C THR A 75 3.61 -14.76 12.22
N GLU A 76 2.56 -14.23 12.81
CA GLU A 76 1.19 -14.65 12.51
C GLU A 76 0.84 -14.32 11.05
N PHE A 77 0.28 -15.30 10.34
CA PHE A 77 -0.08 -15.20 8.94
C PHE A 77 -1.47 -15.78 8.69
N ILE A 78 -2.30 -15.06 7.96
CA ILE A 78 -3.63 -15.48 7.55
C ILE A 78 -3.69 -15.56 6.03
N PRO A 79 -3.89 -16.75 5.43
CA PRO A 79 -4.05 -16.88 3.99
C PRO A 79 -5.40 -16.30 3.55
N LEU A 80 -5.40 -15.38 2.57
CA LEU A 80 -6.59 -14.66 2.16
C LEU A 80 -6.54 -14.24 0.69
N ASP A 81 -7.65 -14.48 -0.04
CA ASP A 81 -7.90 -13.88 -1.34
C ASP A 81 -8.65 -12.54 -1.14
N LEU A 82 -7.98 -11.44 -1.46
CA LEU A 82 -8.52 -10.07 -1.27
C LEU A 82 -9.70 -9.74 -2.21
N ASN A 83 -9.86 -10.48 -3.30
CA ASN A 83 -10.99 -10.28 -4.24
C ASN A 83 -12.30 -10.92 -3.73
N THR A 84 -12.27 -11.70 -2.65
CA THR A 84 -13.50 -12.26 -2.04
C THR A 84 -14.33 -11.22 -1.30
N GLY A 85 -13.82 -10.03 -1.09
CA GLY A 85 -14.55 -8.87 -0.58
C GLY A 85 -14.70 -8.77 0.93
N THR A 86 -14.55 -9.88 1.69
CA THR A 86 -14.69 -9.87 3.15
C THR A 86 -13.51 -10.59 3.80
N ILE A 87 -12.85 -9.91 4.73
CA ILE A 87 -11.76 -10.47 5.53
C ILE A 87 -12.34 -11.16 6.76
N PRO A 88 -12.01 -12.44 7.06
CA PRO A 88 -12.65 -13.22 8.13
C PRO A 88 -12.11 -12.82 9.53
N LEU A 89 -12.18 -11.54 9.84
CA LEU A 89 -11.84 -10.94 11.12
C LEU A 89 -13.02 -10.10 11.61
N SER A 90 -13.14 -9.95 12.92
CA SER A 90 -14.21 -9.15 13.54
C SER A 90 -14.07 -7.65 13.22
N ASP A 91 -15.15 -6.93 13.33
CA ASP A 91 -15.14 -5.46 13.30
C ASP A 91 -14.25 -4.90 14.42
N ALA A 92 -13.64 -3.76 14.16
CA ALA A 92 -12.79 -3.05 15.12
C ALA A 92 -11.69 -3.94 15.73
N PHE A 93 -11.04 -4.75 14.92
CA PHE A 93 -10.04 -5.75 15.35
C PHE A 93 -8.66 -5.15 15.59
N ALA A 94 -8.18 -4.26 14.71
CA ALA A 94 -6.82 -3.76 14.72
C ALA A 94 -6.73 -2.25 14.97
N ASP A 95 -5.62 -1.82 15.55
CA ASP A 95 -5.31 -0.40 15.76
C ASP A 95 -4.83 0.26 14.45
N ILE A 96 -4.09 -0.50 13.62
CA ILE A 96 -3.57 -0.05 12.34
C ILE A 96 -3.84 -1.11 11.28
N ILE A 97 -4.40 -0.69 10.15
CA ILE A 97 -4.45 -1.46 8.92
C ILE A 97 -3.48 -0.83 7.92
N CYS A 98 -2.55 -1.64 7.39
CA CYS A 98 -1.61 -1.23 6.37
C CYS A 98 -1.80 -2.09 5.12
N ALA A 99 -1.73 -1.48 3.92
CA ALA A 99 -1.73 -2.17 2.65
C ALA A 99 -0.72 -1.49 1.71
N VAL A 100 0.43 -2.14 1.51
CA VAL A 100 1.56 -1.58 0.75
C VAL A 100 1.58 -2.13 -0.65
N GLU A 101 1.33 -1.27 -1.65
CA GLU A 101 1.29 -1.64 -3.08
C GLU A 101 0.32 -2.81 -3.32
N VAL A 102 -0.93 -2.66 -2.87
CA VAL A 102 -1.99 -3.68 -2.96
C VAL A 102 -3.20 -3.17 -3.74
N ILE A 103 -3.62 -1.93 -3.47
CA ILE A 103 -4.90 -1.39 -3.95
C ILE A 103 -4.98 -1.32 -5.48
N GLU A 104 -3.86 -1.17 -6.17
CA GLU A 104 -3.74 -1.19 -7.63
C GLU A 104 -3.97 -2.55 -8.27
N HIS A 105 -3.90 -3.62 -7.49
CA HIS A 105 -4.16 -5.01 -7.92
C HIS A 105 -5.63 -5.40 -7.78
N LEU A 106 -6.46 -4.56 -7.16
CA LEU A 106 -7.83 -4.90 -6.80
C LEU A 106 -8.84 -4.36 -7.82
N GLU A 107 -9.86 -5.18 -8.12
CA GLU A 107 -10.97 -4.80 -8.99
C GLU A 107 -11.86 -3.72 -8.36
N ASN A 108 -11.99 -3.71 -7.02
CA ASN A 108 -12.85 -2.76 -6.30
C ASN A 108 -12.14 -2.07 -5.13
N PRO A 109 -11.34 -1.02 -5.40
CA PRO A 109 -10.65 -0.24 -4.36
C PRO A 109 -11.57 0.33 -3.28
N ARG A 110 -12.79 0.77 -3.67
CA ARG A 110 -13.75 1.33 -2.72
C ARG A 110 -14.28 0.30 -1.73
N ALA A 111 -14.58 -0.92 -2.19
CA ALA A 111 -15.00 -2.01 -1.31
C ALA A 111 -13.85 -2.39 -0.36
N PHE A 112 -12.62 -2.45 -0.87
CA PHE A 112 -11.44 -2.73 -0.08
C PHE A 112 -11.24 -1.72 1.05
N ILE A 113 -11.30 -0.42 0.78
CA ILE A 113 -11.15 0.61 1.83
C ILE A 113 -12.29 0.54 2.85
N ARG A 114 -13.55 0.31 2.43
CA ARG A 114 -14.65 0.08 3.40
C ARG A 114 -14.37 -1.10 4.32
N GLU A 115 -13.79 -2.17 3.79
CA GLU A 115 -13.43 -3.36 4.58
C GLU A 115 -12.27 -3.07 5.54
N THR A 116 -11.23 -2.32 5.12
CA THR A 116 -10.17 -1.89 6.03
C THR A 116 -10.70 -1.02 7.16
N VAL A 117 -11.66 -0.12 6.87
CA VAL A 117 -12.33 0.71 7.89
C VAL A 117 -13.16 -0.14 8.86
N ARG A 118 -13.85 -1.18 8.38
CA ARG A 118 -14.57 -2.12 9.25
C ARG A 118 -13.64 -2.77 10.27
N LEU A 119 -12.49 -3.23 9.80
CA LEU A 119 -11.48 -3.91 10.65
C LEU A 119 -10.76 -2.96 11.61
N THR A 120 -10.69 -1.68 11.29
CA THR A 120 -9.99 -0.69 12.11
C THR A 120 -10.80 -0.32 13.33
N LYS A 121 -10.18 -0.28 14.51
CA LYS A 121 -10.79 0.22 15.75
C LYS A 121 -11.15 1.71 15.64
N PRO A 122 -12.14 2.22 16.40
CA PRO A 122 -12.33 3.66 16.56
C PRO A 122 -11.02 4.34 17.00
N GLY A 123 -10.66 5.45 16.36
CA GLY A 123 -9.39 6.14 16.56
C GLY A 123 -8.19 5.54 15.83
N GLY A 124 -8.33 4.34 15.28
CA GLY A 124 -7.26 3.63 14.57
C GLY A 124 -6.95 4.20 13.18
N LEU A 125 -5.91 3.69 12.55
CA LEU A 125 -5.35 4.21 11.31
C LEU A 125 -5.51 3.22 10.14
N VAL A 126 -5.80 3.75 8.96
CA VAL A 126 -5.70 3.04 7.67
C VAL A 126 -4.60 3.69 6.85
N ILE A 127 -3.63 2.89 6.40
CA ILE A 127 -2.48 3.34 5.58
C ILE A 127 -2.46 2.51 4.30
N VAL A 128 -2.44 3.20 3.16
CA VAL A 128 -2.36 2.56 1.84
C VAL A 128 -1.28 3.23 1.02
N THR A 129 -0.46 2.44 0.32
CA THR A 129 0.45 2.96 -0.71
C THR A 129 0.09 2.41 -2.08
N THR A 130 0.48 3.14 -3.12
CA THR A 130 0.28 2.75 -4.53
C THR A 130 1.26 3.53 -5.42
N PRO A 131 1.51 3.11 -6.67
CA PRO A 131 2.31 3.89 -7.62
C PRO A 131 1.76 5.29 -7.84
N ASN A 132 2.63 6.28 -7.88
CA ASN A 132 2.27 7.68 -8.10
C ASN A 132 2.13 8.00 -9.59
N GLN A 133 0.89 8.08 -10.08
CA GLN A 133 0.61 8.39 -11.48
C GLN A 133 0.92 9.85 -11.87
N LEU A 134 1.12 10.73 -10.88
CA LEU A 134 1.40 12.15 -11.09
C LEU A 134 2.91 12.47 -11.10
N SER A 135 3.78 11.47 -10.99
CA SER A 135 5.22 11.65 -11.17
C SER A 135 5.56 12.13 -12.59
N LEU A 136 6.68 12.83 -12.74
CA LEU A 136 7.15 13.31 -14.07
C LEU A 136 7.32 12.14 -15.04
N LEU A 137 7.90 11.02 -14.57
CA LEU A 137 8.05 9.83 -15.42
C LEU A 137 6.69 9.31 -15.90
N SER A 138 5.72 9.16 -14.98
CA SER A 138 4.40 8.61 -15.33
C SER A 138 3.60 9.55 -16.26
N LYS A 139 3.66 10.87 -16.02
CA LYS A 139 3.05 11.87 -16.91
C LYS A 139 3.64 11.86 -18.32
N LEU A 140 4.97 11.80 -18.44
CA LEU A 140 5.63 11.72 -19.72
C LEU A 140 5.32 10.42 -20.44
N THR A 141 5.27 9.31 -19.74
CA THR A 141 4.87 8.01 -20.29
C THR A 141 3.44 8.06 -20.81
N LEU A 142 2.52 8.64 -20.04
CA LEU A 142 1.13 8.82 -20.46
C LEU A 142 1.02 9.64 -21.74
N ILE A 143 1.75 10.75 -21.85
CA ILE A 143 1.75 11.61 -23.06
C ILE A 143 2.31 10.87 -24.29
N LEU A 144 3.36 10.07 -24.10
CA LEU A 144 4.06 9.43 -25.23
C LEU A 144 3.48 8.06 -25.62
N LYS A 145 2.88 7.34 -24.66
CA LYS A 145 2.43 5.95 -24.86
C LYS A 145 0.95 5.73 -24.57
N ASN A 146 0.23 6.74 -24.05
CA ASN A 146 -1.15 6.65 -23.58
C ASN A 146 -1.35 5.66 -22.42
N GLU A 147 -0.30 5.39 -21.65
CA GLU A 147 -0.31 4.46 -20.51
C GLU A 147 0.47 5.05 -19.33
N PHE A 148 0.02 4.83 -18.11
CA PHE A 148 0.81 5.16 -16.93
C PHE A 148 2.00 4.21 -16.79
N ASN A 149 3.14 4.73 -16.32
CA ASN A 149 4.39 3.97 -16.30
C ASN A 149 4.29 2.63 -15.53
N ALA A 150 3.61 2.59 -14.39
CA ALA A 150 3.45 1.38 -13.59
C ALA A 150 2.44 0.37 -14.16
N PHE A 151 1.66 0.74 -15.18
CA PHE A 151 0.56 -0.04 -15.75
C PHE A 151 0.86 -0.58 -17.15
N GLN A 152 2.07 -0.37 -17.66
CA GLN A 152 2.54 -1.01 -18.89
C GLN A 152 2.82 -2.50 -18.66
N GLU A 153 2.85 -3.30 -19.73
CA GLU A 153 3.35 -4.68 -19.65
C GLU A 153 4.81 -4.72 -19.20
N ALA A 154 5.65 -3.84 -19.76
CA ALA A 154 7.04 -3.65 -19.35
C ALA A 154 7.48 -2.19 -19.63
N PRO A 155 8.11 -1.50 -18.68
CA PRO A 155 8.61 -1.92 -17.35
C PRO A 155 7.55 -1.87 -16.22
N GLY A 156 6.26 -1.80 -16.54
CA GLY A 156 5.17 -1.89 -15.58
C GLY A 156 4.91 -3.33 -15.13
N LEU A 157 3.78 -3.55 -14.44
CA LEU A 157 3.38 -4.85 -13.91
C LEU A 157 2.00 -5.29 -14.42
N TYR A 158 1.56 -4.83 -15.60
CA TYR A 158 0.35 -5.40 -16.21
C TYR A 158 0.59 -6.89 -16.57
N PRO A 159 -0.34 -7.83 -16.34
CA PRO A 159 -1.71 -7.64 -15.88
C PRO A 159 -1.91 -7.64 -14.35
N ALA A 160 -0.86 -7.58 -13.55
CA ALA A 160 -1.03 -7.51 -12.10
C ALA A 160 -1.56 -6.14 -11.65
N HIS A 161 -1.05 -5.03 -12.18
CA HIS A 161 -1.59 -3.68 -11.96
C HIS A 161 -2.79 -3.43 -12.89
N ILE A 162 -3.99 -3.35 -12.32
CA ILE A 162 -5.25 -3.18 -13.07
C ILE A 162 -5.99 -1.88 -12.77
N THR A 163 -5.73 -1.26 -11.60
CA THR A 163 -6.47 -0.06 -11.15
C THR A 163 -5.54 1.10 -10.87
N ALA A 164 -5.43 2.04 -11.81
CA ALA A 164 -4.67 3.27 -11.62
C ALA A 164 -5.45 4.25 -10.75
N LEU A 165 -4.84 4.71 -9.64
CA LEU A 165 -5.44 5.67 -8.72
C LEU A 165 -4.58 6.93 -8.67
N LEU A 166 -5.23 8.09 -8.73
CA LEU A 166 -4.62 9.38 -8.48
C LEU A 166 -4.72 9.74 -6.99
N GLU A 167 -3.93 10.71 -6.56
CA GLU A 167 -4.02 11.28 -5.21
C GLU A 167 -5.47 11.69 -4.85
N ILE A 168 -6.16 12.36 -5.78
CA ILE A 168 -7.54 12.80 -5.55
C ILE A 168 -8.52 11.62 -5.39
N ASP A 169 -8.27 10.49 -6.06
CA ASP A 169 -9.09 9.30 -5.92
C ASP A 169 -8.90 8.66 -4.54
N LEU A 170 -7.66 8.58 -4.04
CA LEU A 170 -7.37 8.10 -2.70
C LEU A 170 -8.06 8.96 -1.64
N VAL A 171 -7.93 10.29 -1.74
CA VAL A 171 -8.58 11.23 -0.80
C VAL A 171 -10.10 11.05 -0.81
N ARG A 172 -10.72 10.93 -1.99
CA ARG A 172 -12.18 10.71 -2.13
C ARG A 172 -12.62 9.38 -1.54
N ILE A 173 -11.93 8.30 -1.87
CA ILE A 173 -12.26 6.95 -1.37
C ILE A 173 -12.17 6.90 0.16
N PHE A 174 -11.14 7.49 0.74
CA PHE A 174 -10.95 7.57 2.19
C PHE A 174 -12.06 8.39 2.85
N THR A 175 -12.37 9.59 2.31
CA THR A 175 -13.44 10.46 2.80
C THR A 175 -14.82 9.78 2.70
N GLU A 176 -15.14 9.19 1.55
CA GLU A 176 -16.39 8.46 1.31
C GLU A 176 -16.57 7.26 2.24
N SER A 177 -15.45 6.67 2.70
CA SER A 177 -15.45 5.55 3.66
C SER A 177 -15.51 6.00 5.12
N GLY A 178 -15.63 7.29 5.40
CA GLY A 178 -15.78 7.86 6.74
C GLY A 178 -14.45 8.09 7.48
N LEU A 179 -13.31 8.00 6.81
CA LEU A 179 -12.01 8.34 7.40
C LEU A 179 -11.83 9.86 7.46
N THR A 180 -11.16 10.32 8.51
CA THR A 180 -10.84 11.73 8.79
C THR A 180 -9.33 11.91 8.91
N ASN A 181 -8.86 13.15 9.13
CA ASN A 181 -7.43 13.46 9.29
C ASN A 181 -6.56 12.88 8.17
N ILE A 182 -7.06 12.96 6.92
CA ILE A 182 -6.39 12.38 5.75
C ILE A 182 -5.07 13.10 5.51
N LYS A 183 -4.00 12.33 5.39
CA LYS A 183 -2.64 12.81 5.10
C LYS A 183 -2.08 12.09 3.88
N ILE A 184 -1.39 12.84 3.04
CA ILE A 184 -0.65 12.32 1.88
C ILE A 184 0.84 12.44 2.15
N ASP A 185 1.60 11.41 1.78
CA ASP A 185 3.05 11.43 1.76
C ASP A 185 3.60 10.75 0.49
N TYR A 186 4.88 10.94 0.21
CA TYR A 186 5.53 10.46 -0.99
C TYR A 186 6.85 9.75 -0.63
N SER A 187 7.22 8.73 -1.41
CA SER A 187 8.48 8.02 -1.22
C SER A 187 9.69 8.91 -1.51
N ASN A 188 10.82 8.61 -0.84
CA ASN A 188 12.11 9.25 -1.13
C ASN A 188 12.83 8.56 -2.31
N CYS A 189 12.06 8.08 -3.29
CA CYS A 189 12.56 7.39 -4.46
C CYS A 189 11.70 7.77 -5.66
N GLY A 190 12.34 8.20 -6.73
CA GLY A 190 11.70 8.46 -7.99
C GLY A 190 12.70 8.45 -9.12
N ARG A 191 12.31 7.91 -10.27
CA ARG A 191 13.15 7.72 -11.43
C ARG A 191 13.22 9.00 -12.27
N LEU A 192 14.43 9.29 -12.77
CA LEU A 192 14.62 10.30 -13.81
C LEU A 192 14.05 9.75 -15.14
N PRO A 193 13.16 10.50 -15.81
CA PRO A 193 12.57 10.05 -17.06
C PRO A 193 13.64 9.64 -18.09
N PHE A 194 13.41 8.51 -18.77
CA PHE A 194 14.25 7.94 -19.83
C PHE A 194 15.67 7.57 -19.42
N THR A 195 15.95 7.44 -18.13
CA THR A 195 17.24 7.01 -17.61
C THR A 195 17.07 5.88 -16.60
N PRO A 196 18.13 5.09 -16.29
CA PRO A 196 18.11 4.13 -15.21
C PRO A 196 18.30 4.77 -13.82
N TRP A 197 18.50 6.07 -13.74
CA TRP A 197 18.87 6.77 -12.53
C TRP A 197 17.64 7.26 -11.75
N HIS A 198 17.88 7.52 -10.45
CA HIS A 198 16.92 8.13 -9.55
C HIS A 198 17.29 9.58 -9.25
N TRP A 199 16.31 10.38 -8.85
CA TRP A 199 16.56 11.72 -8.36
C TRP A 199 17.53 11.68 -7.17
N PRO A 200 18.51 12.61 -7.09
CA PRO A 200 19.45 12.65 -5.98
C PRO A 200 18.74 12.86 -4.64
N LYS A 201 18.90 11.90 -3.70
CA LYS A 201 18.24 11.93 -2.39
C LYS A 201 18.63 13.15 -1.54
N ASN A 202 19.86 13.59 -1.67
CA ASN A 202 20.45 14.70 -0.90
C ASN A 202 19.95 16.08 -1.32
N LEU A 203 19.29 16.22 -2.48
CA LEU A 203 18.74 17.48 -2.99
C LEU A 203 17.25 17.65 -2.64
N GLY A 204 16.67 16.75 -1.85
CA GLY A 204 15.29 16.85 -1.38
C GLY A 204 14.23 16.65 -2.47
N PHE A 205 14.57 16.06 -3.61
CA PHE A 205 13.61 15.71 -4.65
C PHE A 205 12.62 14.66 -4.14
N ARG A 206 11.48 15.14 -3.64
CA ARG A 206 10.37 14.35 -3.11
C ARG A 206 9.05 15.07 -3.39
N GLY A 207 7.96 14.32 -3.43
CA GLY A 207 6.63 14.86 -3.64
C GLY A 207 6.02 14.40 -4.96
N GLN A 208 4.86 14.97 -5.29
CA GLN A 208 4.03 14.54 -6.40
C GLN A 208 4.79 14.37 -7.74
N ALA A 209 5.70 15.29 -8.06
CA ALA A 209 6.44 15.25 -9.32
C ALA A 209 7.64 14.29 -9.31
N PHE A 210 8.26 14.06 -8.15
CA PHE A 210 9.59 13.45 -8.06
C PHE A 210 9.60 12.06 -7.43
N SER A 211 8.47 11.59 -6.89
CA SER A 211 8.38 10.29 -6.21
C SER A 211 7.61 9.29 -7.05
N ASP A 212 8.06 8.03 -7.06
CA ASP A 212 7.39 6.95 -7.80
C ASP A 212 6.18 6.39 -7.06
N ASN A 213 6.09 6.58 -5.73
CA ASN A 213 5.00 6.05 -4.91
C ASN A 213 4.40 7.12 -4.00
N ILE A 214 3.11 6.96 -3.73
CA ILE A 214 2.29 7.81 -2.87
C ILE A 214 1.73 6.98 -1.71
N LEU A 215 1.57 7.60 -0.56
CA LEU A 215 0.91 7.05 0.63
C LEU A 215 -0.30 7.92 0.98
N CYS A 216 -1.41 7.28 1.28
CA CYS A 216 -2.57 7.90 1.91
C CYS A 216 -2.80 7.28 3.29
N LEU A 217 -2.86 8.12 4.32
CA LEU A 217 -3.27 7.77 5.67
C LEU A 217 -4.60 8.41 5.98
N GLY A 218 -5.50 7.68 6.63
CA GLY A 218 -6.73 8.21 7.23
C GLY A 218 -6.95 7.63 8.62
N GLN A 219 -7.64 8.37 9.46
CA GLN A 219 -8.00 7.96 10.82
C GLN A 219 -9.49 7.66 10.90
N LYS A 220 -9.87 6.51 11.47
CA LYS A 220 -11.26 6.21 11.79
C LYS A 220 -11.70 7.07 12.98
N PRO A 221 -12.85 7.78 12.92
CA PRO A 221 -13.37 8.54 14.05
C PRO A 221 -13.54 7.69 15.31
N HIS A 222 -13.52 8.32 16.48
CA HIS A 222 -13.72 7.66 17.77
C HIS A 222 -15.19 7.28 18.05
N ASN A 223 -16.12 7.77 17.23
CA ASN A 223 -17.57 7.54 17.40
C ASN A 223 -18.11 6.55 16.39
#